data_61bafc85e6c42f87b8cb216d633b4ea9
#
_entry.id   61bafc85e6c42f87b8cb216d633b4ea9
#
_cell.length_a   1.000
_cell.length_b   1.000
_cell.length_c   1.000
_cell.angle_alpha   90.00
_cell.angle_beta   90.00
_cell.angle_gamma   90.00
#
_symmetry.space_group_name_H-M   'P 1'
#
loop_
_entity.id
_entity.type
_entity.pdbx_description
1 polymer ?
#
loop_
_entity_poly.entity_id
_entity_poly.type
_entity_poly.pdbx_seq_one_letter_code
_entity_poly.pdbx_strand_id
1 'polypeptide(L)'
;MYHERGENEGISLASLKLYLSGIRSASIDRGFSWLLDGDPVCSRTLRSLKRRYGCPEKALKVPLSFSLLIRLFSLLPGWPRSHAMCHDDRLFVSASLIATAGFLRGGEFFSSAKSCRPVLGFRDVAIRSVDSRLSVVVSIPSPKARWWLKSQDVVCFPPSSSFDGDASLSPAIWWIWYSSLADPPLPPDGPAFVRADGSPLSRSWMVGQAASLLARSGAFLVDPSGRPLRVLASSWRAGGVASARLAGVSDAVIMSMGRWSSSAWLNYSVPNTSDIPKASDAMWIAAAAEARPR
;
A
#
# COMPACT_ATOMS: atom_id res chain seq x y z
N MET A 1 20.07 26.27 -19.40
CA MET A 1 21.23 25.43 -18.99
C MET A 1 20.78 24.11 -18.34
N TYR A 2 20.00 24.09 -17.24
CA TYR A 2 19.50 22.84 -16.63
C TYR A 2 18.57 22.04 -17.54
N HIS A 3 17.79 22.69 -18.38
CA HIS A 3 16.87 22.03 -19.29
C HIS A 3 17.60 21.28 -20.42
N GLU A 4 18.61 21.90 -21.02
CA GLU A 4 19.42 21.25 -22.07
C GLU A 4 20.23 20.07 -21.52
N ARG A 5 20.79 20.21 -20.30
CA ARG A 5 21.40 19.09 -19.60
C ARG A 5 20.42 17.96 -19.31
N GLY A 6 19.19 18.31 -18.90
CA GLY A 6 18.12 17.33 -18.65
C GLY A 6 17.74 16.53 -19.90
N GLU A 7 17.73 17.14 -21.08
CA GLU A 7 17.51 16.45 -22.35
C GLU A 7 18.67 15.51 -22.70
N ASN A 8 19.89 15.99 -22.54
CA ASN A 8 21.10 15.24 -22.89
C ASN A 8 21.38 14.10 -21.88
N GLU A 9 21.03 14.28 -20.61
CA GLU A 9 21.25 13.30 -19.54
C GLU A 9 20.05 12.42 -19.25
N GLY A 10 18.94 12.54 -19.98
CA GLY A 10 17.73 11.74 -19.79
C GLY A 10 16.94 12.06 -18.51
N ILE A 11 17.14 13.24 -17.90
CA ILE A 11 16.42 13.66 -16.70
C ILE A 11 14.94 13.91 -17.04
N SER A 12 14.05 13.19 -16.36
CA SER A 12 12.60 13.36 -16.56
C SER A 12 12.08 14.69 -15.98
N LEU A 13 10.99 15.21 -16.55
CA LEU A 13 10.30 16.39 -15.99
C LEU A 13 9.87 16.18 -14.51
N ALA A 14 9.58 14.94 -14.12
CA ALA A 14 9.27 14.60 -12.73
C ALA A 14 10.51 14.76 -11.84
N SER A 15 11.68 14.32 -12.29
CA SER A 15 12.95 14.51 -11.59
C SER A 15 13.32 15.98 -11.48
N LEU A 16 13.13 16.75 -12.57
CA LEU A 16 13.37 18.20 -12.55
C LEU A 16 12.51 18.91 -11.48
N LYS A 17 11.21 18.58 -11.40
CA LYS A 17 10.33 19.12 -10.36
C LYS A 17 10.78 18.74 -8.96
N LEU A 18 11.26 17.51 -8.77
CA LEU A 18 11.78 17.05 -7.49
C LEU A 18 13.03 17.83 -7.08
N TYR A 19 13.95 18.09 -8.01
CA TYR A 19 15.14 18.90 -7.77
C TYR A 19 14.78 20.34 -7.41
N LEU A 20 13.86 20.96 -8.14
CA LEU A 20 13.37 22.31 -7.82
C LEU A 20 12.73 22.36 -6.42
N SER A 21 11.95 21.35 -6.05
CA SER A 21 11.36 21.24 -4.70
C SER A 21 12.44 21.07 -3.63
N GLY A 22 13.49 20.28 -3.89
CA GLY A 22 14.63 20.11 -2.98
C GLY A 22 15.43 21.40 -2.80
N ILE A 23 15.70 22.13 -3.87
CA ILE A 23 16.40 23.42 -3.83
C ILE A 23 15.56 24.44 -3.04
N ARG A 24 14.24 24.47 -3.29
CA ARG A 24 13.31 25.32 -2.54
C ARG A 24 13.39 25.06 -1.04
N SER A 25 13.28 23.80 -0.64
CA SER A 25 13.36 23.42 0.77
C SER A 25 14.68 23.86 1.40
N ALA A 26 15.80 23.54 0.75
CA ALA A 26 17.12 23.92 1.25
C ALA A 26 17.35 25.44 1.31
N SER A 27 16.72 26.23 0.43
CA SER A 27 16.79 27.69 0.48
C SER A 27 16.01 28.24 1.68
N ILE A 28 14.79 27.76 1.89
CA ILE A 28 13.95 28.15 3.03
C ILE A 28 14.60 27.77 4.35
N ASP A 29 15.15 26.56 4.47
CA ASP A 29 15.84 26.07 5.66
C ASP A 29 17.08 26.92 6.03
N ARG A 30 17.68 27.59 5.03
CA ARG A 30 18.80 28.52 5.22
C ARG A 30 18.36 29.98 5.40
N GLY A 31 17.06 30.24 5.52
CA GLY A 31 16.51 31.58 5.72
C GLY A 31 16.40 32.43 4.45
N PHE A 32 16.59 31.84 3.25
CA PHE A 32 16.39 32.55 2.00
C PHE A 32 14.93 32.46 1.54
N SER A 33 14.39 33.57 1.03
CA SER A 33 13.11 33.54 0.36
C SER A 33 13.22 32.78 -0.97
N TRP A 34 12.23 31.95 -1.27
CA TRP A 34 12.19 31.25 -2.56
C TRP A 34 11.64 32.18 -3.65
N LEU A 35 12.53 32.71 -4.47
CA LEU A 35 12.22 33.71 -5.49
C LEU A 35 11.27 33.22 -6.61
N LEU A 36 11.09 31.92 -6.75
CA LEU A 36 10.26 31.33 -7.80
C LEU A 36 8.81 31.01 -7.35
N ASP A 37 8.46 31.29 -6.08
CA ASP A 37 7.06 31.14 -5.61
C ASP A 37 6.20 32.24 -6.22
N GLY A 38 5.21 31.82 -6.98
CA GLY A 38 4.34 32.75 -7.70
C GLY A 38 4.93 33.35 -8.97
N ASP A 39 6.19 33.07 -9.32
CA ASP A 39 6.78 33.58 -10.55
C ASP A 39 6.05 33.02 -11.78
N PRO A 40 5.41 33.91 -12.57
CA PRO A 40 4.67 33.52 -13.77
C PRO A 40 5.59 32.93 -14.87
N VAL A 41 6.86 33.32 -14.92
CA VAL A 41 7.81 32.80 -15.91
C VAL A 41 8.14 31.35 -15.60
N CYS A 42 8.51 31.03 -14.36
CA CYS A 42 8.75 29.66 -13.89
C CYS A 42 7.54 28.77 -14.15
N SER A 43 6.34 29.25 -13.77
CA SER A 43 5.08 28.52 -13.96
C SER A 43 4.75 28.27 -15.44
N ARG A 44 5.01 29.23 -16.31
CA ARG A 44 4.84 29.08 -17.77
C ARG A 44 5.85 28.13 -18.37
N THR A 45 7.11 28.24 -17.96
CA THR A 45 8.18 27.35 -18.41
C THR A 45 7.88 25.91 -18.05
N LEU A 46 7.52 25.60 -16.80
CA LEU A 46 7.14 24.25 -16.38
C LEU A 46 5.91 23.72 -17.14
N ARG A 47 4.94 24.58 -17.46
CA ARG A 47 3.77 24.21 -18.29
C ARG A 47 4.18 23.94 -19.73
N SER A 48 5.05 24.76 -20.30
CA SER A 48 5.58 24.58 -21.66
C SER A 48 6.37 23.27 -21.77
N LEU A 49 7.25 22.98 -20.82
CA LEU A 49 7.98 21.72 -20.73
C LEU A 49 7.06 20.52 -20.66
N LYS A 50 5.98 20.62 -19.86
CA LYS A 50 4.97 19.57 -19.79
C LYS A 50 4.25 19.36 -21.12
N ARG A 51 3.96 20.43 -21.88
CA ARG A 51 3.33 20.33 -23.21
C ARG A 51 4.28 19.74 -24.24
N ARG A 52 5.56 20.13 -24.21
CA ARG A 52 6.57 19.73 -25.21
C ARG A 52 7.04 18.29 -25.02
N TYR A 53 7.30 17.88 -23.78
CA TYR A 53 7.84 16.56 -23.46
C TYR A 53 6.79 15.58 -22.93
N GLY A 54 5.56 16.03 -22.79
CA GLY A 54 4.49 15.25 -22.19
C GLY A 54 4.71 14.98 -20.69
N CYS A 55 3.74 14.39 -20.06
CA CYS A 55 3.98 13.58 -18.86
C CYS A 55 4.15 12.17 -19.38
N PRO A 56 5.26 11.46 -19.08
CA PRO A 56 5.28 10.04 -19.34
C PRO A 56 4.00 9.46 -18.75
N GLU A 57 3.23 8.80 -19.58
CA GLU A 57 1.98 8.20 -19.14
C GLU A 57 2.28 7.36 -17.91
N LYS A 58 1.65 7.71 -16.80
CA LYS A 58 1.83 6.93 -15.58
C LYS A 58 1.37 5.52 -15.88
N ALA A 59 2.26 4.55 -15.73
CA ALA A 59 1.89 3.15 -15.85
C ALA A 59 0.65 2.93 -14.99
N LEU A 60 -0.45 2.54 -15.64
CA LEU A 60 -1.68 2.24 -14.94
C LEU A 60 -1.46 1.00 -14.11
N LYS A 61 -1.94 1.05 -12.88
CA LYS A 61 -1.70 0.00 -11.89
C LYS A 61 -2.91 -0.89 -11.73
N VAL A 62 -2.66 -2.17 -11.57
CA VAL A 62 -3.67 -3.13 -11.11
C VAL A 62 -4.02 -2.80 -9.67
N PRO A 63 -5.27 -2.49 -9.32
CA PRO A 63 -5.70 -2.48 -7.93
C PRO A 63 -5.85 -3.94 -7.46
N LEU A 64 -5.01 -4.37 -6.51
CA LEU A 64 -5.11 -5.69 -5.90
C LEU A 64 -6.24 -5.69 -4.87
N SER A 65 -7.49 -5.68 -5.36
CA SER A 65 -8.69 -5.76 -4.52
C SER A 65 -8.74 -7.07 -3.74
N PHE A 66 -9.56 -7.15 -2.69
CA PHE A 66 -9.72 -8.39 -1.92
C PHE A 66 -10.17 -9.56 -2.80
N SER A 67 -11.14 -9.35 -3.70
CA SER A 67 -11.60 -10.37 -4.64
C SER A 67 -10.48 -10.87 -5.56
N LEU A 68 -9.66 -9.95 -6.09
CA LEU A 68 -8.52 -10.34 -6.90
C LEU A 68 -7.46 -11.08 -6.07
N LEU A 69 -7.16 -10.62 -4.86
CA LEU A 69 -6.21 -11.30 -3.96
C LEU A 69 -6.66 -12.71 -3.65
N ILE A 70 -7.95 -12.94 -3.34
CA ILE A 70 -8.50 -14.27 -3.09
C ILE A 70 -8.26 -15.20 -4.30
N ARG A 71 -8.51 -14.72 -5.52
CA ARG A 71 -8.24 -15.47 -6.75
C ARG A 71 -6.75 -15.77 -6.92
N LEU A 72 -5.86 -14.83 -6.59
CA LEU A 72 -4.43 -15.07 -6.66
C LEU A 72 -3.98 -16.06 -5.59
N PHE A 73 -4.50 -15.99 -4.38
CA PHE A 73 -4.18 -16.92 -3.31
C PHE A 73 -4.62 -18.35 -3.63
N SER A 74 -5.76 -18.53 -4.29
CA SER A 74 -6.21 -19.87 -4.70
C SER A 74 -5.26 -20.59 -5.69
N LEU A 75 -4.33 -19.85 -6.29
CA LEU A 75 -3.28 -20.44 -7.14
C LEU A 75 -2.04 -20.88 -6.34
N LEU A 76 -1.96 -20.54 -5.05
CA LEU A 76 -0.84 -20.95 -4.20
C LEU A 76 -1.03 -22.40 -3.74
N PRO A 77 0.05 -23.21 -3.78
CA PRO A 77 -0.02 -24.57 -3.27
C PRO A 77 -0.41 -24.60 -1.80
N GLY A 78 -1.36 -25.43 -1.45
CA GLY A 78 -1.81 -25.60 -0.07
C GLY A 78 -2.87 -24.62 0.42
N TRP A 79 -3.21 -23.57 -0.33
CA TRP A 79 -4.28 -22.65 0.06
C TRP A 79 -5.63 -23.39 0.25
N PRO A 80 -6.43 -23.04 1.26
CA PRO A 80 -6.21 -22.06 2.33
C PRO A 80 -5.54 -22.66 3.60
N ARG A 81 -4.99 -23.87 3.51
CA ARG A 81 -4.39 -24.59 4.65
C ARG A 81 -2.96 -24.10 4.90
N SER A 82 -2.76 -23.21 5.87
CA SER A 82 -1.47 -22.57 6.14
C SER A 82 -0.31 -23.55 6.39
N HIS A 83 -0.58 -24.68 7.07
CA HIS A 83 0.43 -25.71 7.34
C HIS A 83 0.91 -26.45 6.09
N ALA A 84 0.11 -26.45 5.02
CA ALA A 84 0.49 -27.05 3.74
C ALA A 84 1.20 -26.06 2.80
N MET A 85 1.31 -24.79 3.18
CA MET A 85 1.95 -23.74 2.40
C MET A 85 3.41 -23.56 2.80
N CYS A 86 4.26 -23.20 1.84
CA CYS A 86 5.62 -22.78 2.16
C CYS A 86 5.65 -21.44 2.92
N HIS A 87 6.78 -21.13 3.55
CA HIS A 87 6.95 -19.91 4.33
C HIS A 87 6.70 -18.65 3.48
N ASP A 88 7.28 -18.59 2.29
CA ASP A 88 7.17 -17.44 1.40
C ASP A 88 5.74 -17.22 0.89
N ASP A 89 4.95 -18.28 0.72
CA ASP A 89 3.54 -18.16 0.36
C ASP A 89 2.71 -17.62 1.54
N ARG A 90 2.96 -18.10 2.76
CA ARG A 90 2.34 -17.54 3.98
C ARG A 90 2.69 -16.07 4.18
N LEU A 91 3.96 -15.72 3.97
CA LEU A 91 4.43 -14.34 3.97
C LEU A 91 3.67 -13.49 2.97
N PHE A 92 3.56 -13.95 1.72
CA PHE A 92 2.87 -13.22 0.65
C PHE A 92 1.41 -12.95 1.00
N VAL A 93 0.69 -13.95 1.49
CA VAL A 93 -0.72 -13.81 1.90
C VAL A 93 -0.84 -12.84 3.08
N SER A 94 -0.08 -13.06 4.16
CA SER A 94 -0.13 -12.22 5.36
C SER A 94 0.17 -10.75 5.04
N ALA A 95 1.29 -10.48 4.35
CA ALA A 95 1.67 -9.14 3.95
C ALA A 95 0.64 -8.47 3.02
N SER A 96 0.06 -9.23 2.08
CA SER A 96 -0.97 -8.73 1.17
C SER A 96 -2.25 -8.32 1.90
N LEU A 97 -2.75 -9.17 2.80
CA LEU A 97 -3.96 -8.90 3.56
C LEU A 97 -3.78 -7.68 4.47
N ILE A 98 -2.66 -7.62 5.22
CA ILE A 98 -2.35 -6.50 6.11
C ILE A 98 -2.17 -5.21 5.30
N ALA A 99 -1.44 -5.24 4.19
CA ALA A 99 -1.20 -4.06 3.37
C ALA A 99 -2.49 -3.52 2.72
N THR A 100 -3.39 -4.40 2.29
CA THR A 100 -4.66 -4.01 1.65
C THR A 100 -5.66 -3.53 2.70
N ALA A 101 -5.87 -4.28 3.79
CA ALA A 101 -6.80 -3.91 4.86
C ALA A 101 -6.36 -2.63 5.61
N GLY A 102 -5.05 -2.46 5.84
CA GLY A 102 -4.48 -1.29 6.50
C GLY A 102 -4.20 -0.12 5.55
N PHE A 103 -4.49 -0.22 4.27
CA PHE A 103 -4.17 0.81 3.27
C PHE A 103 -2.70 1.26 3.36
N LEU A 104 -1.77 0.31 3.57
CA LEU A 104 -0.36 0.63 3.79
C LEU A 104 0.29 1.19 2.52
N ARG A 105 1.20 2.15 2.69
CA ARG A 105 2.08 2.60 1.61
C ARG A 105 3.20 1.58 1.42
N GLY A 106 3.65 1.38 0.18
CA GLY A 106 4.75 0.45 -0.08
C GLY A 106 6.00 0.72 0.79
N GLY A 107 6.34 1.98 1.03
CA GLY A 107 7.45 2.34 1.91
C GLY A 107 7.21 2.15 3.41
N GLU A 108 6.03 1.71 3.82
CA GLU A 108 5.72 1.39 5.22
C GLU A 108 6.01 -0.09 5.54
N PHE A 109 5.90 -1.00 4.56
CA PHE A 109 6.08 -2.43 4.81
C PHE A 109 7.15 -3.12 3.93
N PHE A 110 7.66 -2.47 2.88
CA PHE A 110 8.78 -3.00 2.11
C PHE A 110 10.12 -2.48 2.61
N SER A 111 11.07 -3.38 2.77
CA SER A 111 12.48 -3.02 2.95
C SER A 111 13.02 -2.35 1.68
N SER A 112 13.85 -1.33 1.86
CA SER A 112 14.60 -0.69 0.79
C SER A 112 16.02 -0.40 1.25
N ALA A 113 16.99 -0.97 0.56
CA ALA A 113 18.41 -0.71 0.82
C ALA A 113 18.80 0.77 0.69
N LYS A 114 17.98 1.58 0.00
CA LYS A 114 18.20 3.01 -0.23
C LYS A 114 17.44 3.91 0.74
N SER A 115 16.63 3.36 1.63
CA SER A 115 15.79 4.15 2.54
C SER A 115 16.38 4.16 3.94
N CYS A 116 16.74 5.33 4.44
CA CYS A 116 17.10 5.54 5.84
C CYS A 116 15.86 5.48 6.77
N ARG A 117 14.67 5.19 6.25
CA ARG A 117 13.46 5.11 7.07
C ARG A 117 13.37 3.75 7.73
N PRO A 118 12.96 3.70 9.01
CA PRO A 118 12.68 2.45 9.66
C PRO A 118 11.57 1.71 8.88
N VAL A 119 11.84 0.45 8.58
CA VAL A 119 10.85 -0.49 8.03
C VAL A 119 10.07 -1.02 9.20
N LEU A 120 8.82 -1.41 8.96
CA LEU A 120 7.99 -2.06 9.96
C LEU A 120 8.75 -3.21 10.62
N GLY A 121 8.96 -3.10 11.93
CA GLY A 121 9.59 -4.15 12.74
C GLY A 121 8.57 -5.18 13.20
N PHE A 122 9.07 -6.34 13.66
CA PHE A 122 8.19 -7.39 14.20
C PHE A 122 7.35 -6.87 15.39
N ARG A 123 7.95 -6.03 16.25
CA ARG A 123 7.27 -5.41 17.41
C ARG A 123 6.21 -4.38 17.03
N ASP A 124 6.26 -3.88 15.81
CA ASP A 124 5.29 -2.89 15.32
C ASP A 124 3.98 -3.55 14.86
N VAL A 125 3.91 -4.89 14.83
CA VAL A 125 2.73 -5.64 14.43
C VAL A 125 2.23 -6.46 15.61
N ALA A 126 1.09 -6.08 16.14
CA ALA A 126 0.49 -6.71 17.31
C ALA A 126 -0.89 -7.28 16.99
N ILE A 127 -1.23 -8.39 17.65
CA ILE A 127 -2.60 -8.90 17.66
C ILE A 127 -3.30 -8.31 18.88
N ARG A 128 -4.44 -7.69 18.65
CA ARG A 128 -5.28 -7.11 19.71
C ARG A 128 -6.75 -7.40 19.47
N SER A 129 -7.50 -7.52 20.55
CA SER A 129 -8.96 -7.46 20.47
C SER A 129 -9.39 -6.00 20.35
N VAL A 130 -10.01 -5.65 19.23
CA VAL A 130 -10.56 -4.30 18.96
C VAL A 130 -12.00 -4.50 18.55
N ASP A 131 -12.94 -3.86 19.24
CA ASP A 131 -14.38 -4.03 19.04
C ASP A 131 -14.80 -5.52 19.02
N SER A 132 -14.29 -6.30 19.98
CA SER A 132 -14.51 -7.75 20.12
C SER A 132 -14.02 -8.60 18.95
N ARG A 133 -13.17 -8.06 18.07
CA ARG A 133 -12.56 -8.76 16.93
C ARG A 133 -11.06 -8.91 17.11
N LEU A 134 -10.55 -10.10 16.80
CA LEU A 134 -9.13 -10.34 16.77
C LEU A 134 -8.52 -9.64 15.55
N SER A 135 -7.86 -8.52 15.77
CA SER A 135 -7.38 -7.60 14.73
C SER A 135 -5.86 -7.47 14.75
N VAL A 136 -5.28 -7.14 13.60
CA VAL A 136 -3.87 -6.72 13.51
C VAL A 136 -3.81 -5.21 13.74
N VAL A 137 -2.98 -4.80 14.67
CA VAL A 137 -2.61 -3.39 14.88
C VAL A 137 -1.19 -3.20 14.38
N VAL A 138 -1.03 -2.33 13.42
CA VAL A 138 0.26 -1.98 12.82
C VAL A 138 0.65 -0.57 13.28
N SER A 139 1.71 -0.47 14.08
CA SER A 139 2.26 0.80 14.54
C SER A 139 3.29 1.31 13.54
N ILE A 140 2.88 2.23 12.66
CA ILE A 140 3.75 2.76 11.60
C ILE A 140 4.71 3.78 12.19
N PRO A 141 6.02 3.50 12.22
CA PRO A 141 7.01 4.44 12.73
C PRO A 141 7.16 5.64 11.79
N SER A 142 7.22 6.84 12.34
CA SER A 142 7.45 8.11 11.61
C SER A 142 6.60 8.25 10.34
N PRO A 143 5.26 8.31 10.44
CA PRO A 143 4.37 8.34 9.27
C PRO A 143 4.66 9.58 8.41
N LYS A 144 4.77 9.39 7.09
CA LYS A 144 5.14 10.43 6.12
C LYS A 144 4.27 11.69 6.19
N ALA A 145 2.98 11.53 6.51
CA ALA A 145 2.02 12.63 6.56
C ALA A 145 2.03 13.39 7.91
N ARG A 146 2.61 12.78 8.95
CA ARG A 146 2.65 13.29 10.32
C ARG A 146 4.03 13.01 10.92
N TRP A 147 5.06 13.53 10.30
CA TRP A 147 6.46 13.30 10.68
C TRP A 147 6.79 13.70 12.13
N TRP A 148 5.95 14.52 12.75
CA TRP A 148 6.07 14.89 14.17
C TRP A 148 5.53 13.83 15.14
N LEU A 149 4.78 12.81 14.66
CA LEU A 149 4.34 11.69 15.47
C LEU A 149 5.44 10.64 15.51
N LYS A 150 5.70 10.05 16.69
CA LYS A 150 6.62 8.92 16.82
C LYS A 150 6.11 7.68 16.08
N SER A 151 4.80 7.43 16.15
CA SER A 151 4.13 6.32 15.45
C SER A 151 2.68 6.66 15.17
N GLN A 152 2.06 5.90 14.26
CA GLN A 152 0.63 5.95 13.99
C GLN A 152 0.09 4.52 13.86
N ASP A 153 -0.90 4.19 14.69
CA ASP A 153 -1.53 2.87 14.65
C ASP A 153 -2.54 2.78 13.51
N VAL A 154 -2.55 1.62 12.86
CA VAL A 154 -3.49 1.22 11.84
C VAL A 154 -4.09 -0.11 12.26
N VAL A 155 -5.40 -0.18 12.33
CA VAL A 155 -6.11 -1.41 12.68
C VAL A 155 -6.60 -2.10 11.41
N CYS A 156 -6.18 -3.35 11.22
CA CYS A 156 -6.64 -4.22 10.15
C CYS A 156 -7.66 -5.19 10.74
N PHE A 157 -8.95 -4.92 10.51
CA PHE A 157 -10.04 -5.75 11.01
C PHE A 157 -10.18 -7.03 10.17
N PRO A 158 -10.51 -8.16 10.81
CA PRO A 158 -10.94 -9.36 10.10
C PRO A 158 -12.37 -9.18 9.55
N PRO A 159 -12.83 -10.09 8.67
CA PRO A 159 -14.25 -10.22 8.37
C PRO A 159 -15.08 -10.37 9.65
N SER A 160 -16.33 -9.91 9.67
CA SER A 160 -17.21 -10.14 10.81
C SER A 160 -17.56 -11.63 10.93
N SER A 161 -17.90 -12.08 12.15
CA SER A 161 -18.31 -13.46 12.43
C SER A 161 -19.62 -13.89 11.71
N SER A 162 -20.37 -12.92 11.17
CA SER A 162 -21.53 -13.17 10.30
C SER A 162 -21.14 -13.60 8.89
N PHE A 163 -19.86 -13.49 8.55
CA PHE A 163 -19.31 -14.02 7.33
C PHE A 163 -18.96 -15.49 7.59
N ASP A 164 -19.76 -16.41 7.04
CA ASP A 164 -19.62 -17.86 7.27
C ASP A 164 -18.17 -18.31 7.13
N GLY A 165 -17.48 -18.30 8.25
CA GLY A 165 -16.41 -19.21 8.59
C GLY A 165 -15.12 -19.15 7.80
N ASP A 166 -14.88 -18.22 6.89
CA ASP A 166 -13.60 -18.24 6.19
C ASP A 166 -12.51 -17.46 6.96
N ALA A 167 -12.05 -18.09 8.07
CA ALA A 167 -10.87 -17.66 8.81
C ALA A 167 -9.64 -17.42 7.88
N SER A 168 -9.69 -17.99 6.67
CA SER A 168 -8.67 -17.87 5.64
C SER A 168 -8.47 -16.45 5.12
N LEU A 169 -9.40 -15.51 5.39
CA LEU A 169 -9.29 -14.11 4.98
C LEU A 169 -8.94 -13.14 6.11
N SER A 170 -8.75 -13.64 7.33
CA SER A 170 -8.39 -12.80 8.48
C SER A 170 -6.93 -12.38 8.47
N PRO A 171 -6.61 -11.07 8.39
CA PRO A 171 -5.24 -10.60 8.52
C PRO A 171 -4.56 -11.08 9.81
N ALA A 172 -5.32 -11.15 10.92
CA ALA A 172 -4.79 -11.59 12.21
C ALA A 172 -4.41 -13.07 12.21
N ILE A 173 -5.26 -13.93 11.67
CA ILE A 173 -4.99 -15.37 11.57
C ILE A 173 -3.79 -15.61 10.67
N TRP A 174 -3.71 -14.94 9.52
CA TRP A 174 -2.55 -15.09 8.63
C TRP A 174 -1.26 -14.54 9.22
N TRP A 175 -1.32 -13.47 10.01
CA TRP A 175 -0.16 -12.98 10.76
C TRP A 175 0.30 -14.02 11.79
N ILE A 176 -0.62 -14.62 12.55
CA ILE A 176 -0.32 -15.68 13.50
C ILE A 176 0.34 -16.88 12.77
N TRP A 177 -0.26 -17.36 11.69
CA TRP A 177 0.27 -18.51 10.95
C TRP A 177 1.63 -18.22 10.32
N TYR A 178 1.81 -17.03 9.76
CA TYR A 178 3.11 -16.63 9.21
C TYR A 178 4.17 -16.57 10.30
N SER A 179 3.89 -15.90 11.42
CA SER A 179 4.88 -15.66 12.47
C SER A 179 5.16 -16.90 13.34
N SER A 180 4.13 -17.71 13.65
CA SER A 180 4.30 -18.90 14.50
C SER A 180 4.85 -20.13 13.76
N LEU A 181 4.66 -20.22 12.44
CA LEU A 181 5.16 -21.29 11.60
C LEU A 181 6.46 -20.91 10.87
N ALA A 182 7.09 -19.82 11.26
CA ALA A 182 8.39 -19.43 10.73
C ALA A 182 9.50 -20.33 11.28
N ASP A 183 10.33 -20.85 10.37
CA ASP A 183 11.51 -21.63 10.72
C ASP A 183 12.69 -21.12 9.88
N PRO A 184 13.70 -20.50 10.48
CA PRO A 184 13.83 -20.20 11.94
C PRO A 184 12.82 -19.15 12.42
N PRO A 185 12.56 -19.07 13.76
CA PRO A 185 11.68 -18.08 14.34
C PRO A 185 12.08 -16.64 13.98
N LEU A 186 11.08 -15.78 13.79
CA LEU A 186 11.32 -14.38 13.43
C LEU A 186 12.02 -13.63 14.58
N PRO A 187 13.07 -12.84 14.28
CA PRO A 187 13.79 -12.10 15.33
C PRO A 187 12.90 -10.99 15.90
N PRO A 188 12.78 -10.86 17.23
CA PRO A 188 11.92 -9.86 17.87
C PRO A 188 12.23 -8.40 17.47
N ASP A 189 13.51 -8.11 17.22
CA ASP A 189 14.00 -6.78 16.84
C ASP A 189 14.24 -6.66 15.33
N GLY A 190 13.85 -7.69 14.57
CA GLY A 190 14.00 -7.73 13.12
C GLY A 190 12.83 -7.13 12.36
N PRO A 191 12.90 -7.16 11.02
CA PRO A 191 11.78 -6.78 10.17
C PRO A 191 10.54 -7.64 10.43
N ALA A 192 9.36 -7.05 10.31
CA ALA A 192 8.08 -7.77 10.46
C ALA A 192 7.92 -8.88 9.42
N PHE A 193 8.39 -8.63 8.21
CA PHE A 193 8.23 -9.54 7.07
C PHE A 193 9.59 -9.99 6.57
N VAL A 194 9.87 -11.29 6.72
CA VAL A 194 11.13 -11.94 6.38
C VAL A 194 10.85 -13.17 5.53
N ARG A 195 11.63 -13.36 4.46
CA ARG A 195 11.53 -14.49 3.56
C ARG A 195 12.20 -15.75 4.15
N ALA A 196 11.93 -16.89 3.54
CA ALA A 196 12.54 -18.15 3.96
C ALA A 196 14.09 -18.14 3.92
N ASP A 197 14.69 -17.31 3.05
CA ASP A 197 16.15 -17.12 2.97
C ASP A 197 16.71 -16.14 4.02
N GLY A 198 15.89 -15.66 4.95
CA GLY A 198 16.27 -14.69 5.98
C GLY A 198 16.31 -13.24 5.48
N SER A 199 16.08 -12.98 4.20
CA SER A 199 16.07 -11.62 3.67
C SER A 199 14.76 -10.89 4.02
N PRO A 200 14.82 -9.58 4.32
CA PRO A 200 13.62 -8.78 4.52
C PRO A 200 12.75 -8.73 3.25
N LEU A 201 11.43 -8.61 3.42
CA LEU A 201 10.48 -8.50 2.32
C LEU A 201 10.83 -7.31 1.43
N SER A 202 11.28 -7.60 0.21
CA SER A 202 11.61 -6.58 -0.77
C SER A 202 10.43 -6.23 -1.65
N ARG A 203 10.41 -4.97 -2.13
CA ARG A 203 9.41 -4.51 -3.10
C ARG A 203 9.41 -5.34 -4.38
N SER A 204 10.60 -5.65 -4.91
CA SER A 204 10.74 -6.38 -6.18
C SER A 204 10.18 -7.79 -6.08
N TRP A 205 10.45 -8.48 -4.97
CA TRP A 205 9.95 -9.83 -4.75
C TRP A 205 8.41 -9.84 -4.65
N MET A 206 7.84 -8.97 -3.81
CA MET A 206 6.38 -8.93 -3.59
C MET A 206 5.62 -8.57 -4.87
N VAL A 207 6.12 -7.58 -5.62
CA VAL A 207 5.54 -7.18 -6.93
C VAL A 207 5.70 -8.31 -7.95
N GLY A 208 6.86 -8.97 -7.99
CA GLY A 208 7.12 -10.10 -8.88
C GLY A 208 6.22 -11.28 -8.60
N GLN A 209 6.02 -11.64 -7.32
CA GLN A 209 5.12 -12.72 -6.90
C GLN A 209 3.68 -12.43 -7.33
N ALA A 210 3.16 -11.23 -7.05
CA ALA A 210 1.83 -10.84 -7.47
C ALA A 210 1.66 -10.82 -9.01
N ALA A 211 2.66 -10.34 -9.74
CA ALA A 211 2.64 -10.31 -11.20
C ALA A 211 2.68 -11.74 -11.80
N SER A 212 3.47 -12.64 -11.21
CA SER A 212 3.53 -14.05 -11.60
C SER A 212 2.18 -14.76 -11.40
N LEU A 213 1.57 -14.58 -10.22
CA LEU A 213 0.26 -15.14 -9.94
C LEU A 213 -0.82 -14.55 -10.85
N LEU A 214 -0.77 -13.25 -11.13
CA LEU A 214 -1.68 -12.60 -12.06
C LEU A 214 -1.57 -13.19 -13.47
N ALA A 215 -0.36 -13.42 -13.97
CA ALA A 215 -0.13 -14.06 -15.25
C ALA A 215 -0.67 -15.51 -15.28
N ARG A 216 -0.44 -16.27 -14.20
CA ARG A 216 -0.97 -17.64 -14.05
C ARG A 216 -2.50 -17.69 -13.97
N SER A 217 -3.13 -16.64 -13.46
CA SER A 217 -4.60 -16.57 -13.38
C SER A 217 -5.28 -16.38 -14.73
N GLY A 218 -4.52 -16.13 -15.81
CA GLY A 218 -5.06 -15.81 -17.13
C GLY A 218 -5.74 -14.43 -17.19
N ALA A 219 -5.68 -13.65 -16.14
CA ALA A 219 -6.31 -12.33 -16.10
C ALA A 219 -5.45 -11.31 -16.87
N PHE A 220 -5.80 -11.07 -18.11
CA PHE A 220 -5.29 -9.94 -18.87
C PHE A 220 -6.03 -8.67 -18.44
N LEU A 221 -5.44 -7.96 -17.50
CA LEU A 221 -6.01 -6.69 -17.05
C LEU A 221 -5.45 -5.57 -17.95
N VAL A 222 -6.35 -4.97 -18.70
CA VAL A 222 -6.08 -3.81 -19.55
C VAL A 222 -6.94 -2.64 -19.08
N ASP A 223 -6.50 -1.43 -19.38
CA ASP A 223 -7.32 -0.23 -19.19
C ASP A 223 -8.38 -0.11 -20.31
N PRO A 224 -9.28 0.85 -20.22
CA PRO A 224 -10.29 1.09 -21.29
C PRO A 224 -9.71 1.37 -22.68
N SER A 225 -8.42 1.74 -22.75
CA SER A 225 -7.69 1.94 -24.02
C SER A 225 -6.89 0.72 -24.48
N GLY A 226 -7.04 -0.43 -23.81
CA GLY A 226 -6.37 -1.68 -24.16
C GLY A 226 -4.92 -1.80 -23.69
N ARG A 227 -4.42 -0.87 -22.84
CA ARG A 227 -3.04 -0.90 -22.33
C ARG A 227 -2.92 -1.85 -21.14
N PRO A 228 -1.85 -2.66 -21.06
CA PRO A 228 -1.68 -3.59 -19.95
C PRO A 228 -1.46 -2.85 -18.63
N LEU A 229 -2.21 -3.24 -17.61
CA LEU A 229 -2.02 -2.78 -16.25
C LEU A 229 -0.80 -3.48 -15.63
N ARG A 230 -0.09 -2.82 -14.75
CA ARG A 230 1.08 -3.37 -14.07
C ARG A 230 0.87 -3.45 -12.56
N VAL A 231 1.39 -4.49 -11.95
CA VAL A 231 1.49 -4.55 -10.49
C VAL A 231 2.60 -3.60 -10.02
N LEU A 232 2.28 -2.73 -9.10
CA LEU A 232 3.20 -1.76 -8.50
C LEU A 232 3.13 -1.85 -6.98
N ALA A 233 4.11 -1.29 -6.27
CA ALA A 233 4.10 -1.23 -4.80
C ALA A 233 2.86 -0.54 -4.20
N SER A 234 2.18 0.29 -4.96
CA SER A 234 0.93 0.95 -4.57
C SER A 234 -0.34 0.15 -4.92
N SER A 235 -0.21 -1.02 -5.53
CA SER A 235 -1.34 -1.85 -5.98
C SER A 235 -2.19 -2.36 -4.82
N TRP A 236 -1.58 -2.74 -3.69
CA TRP A 236 -2.30 -3.15 -2.49
C TRP A 236 -3.14 -2.03 -1.91
N ARG A 237 -2.56 -0.85 -1.73
CA ARG A 237 -3.29 0.33 -1.26
C ARG A 237 -4.42 0.73 -2.22
N ALA A 238 -4.16 0.65 -3.53
CA ALA A 238 -5.18 0.90 -4.54
C ALA A 238 -6.29 -0.15 -4.50
N GLY A 239 -5.94 -1.39 -4.21
CA GLY A 239 -6.87 -2.50 -4.02
C GLY A 239 -7.80 -2.29 -2.83
N GLY A 240 -7.26 -1.87 -1.69
CA GLY A 240 -8.07 -1.50 -0.52
C GLY A 240 -9.08 -0.40 -0.85
N VAL A 241 -8.63 0.67 -1.52
CA VAL A 241 -9.53 1.76 -1.97
C VAL A 241 -10.59 1.25 -2.95
N ALA A 242 -10.20 0.42 -3.92
CA ALA A 242 -11.14 -0.14 -4.90
C ALA A 242 -12.21 -1.02 -4.21
N SER A 243 -11.80 -1.88 -3.27
CA SER A 243 -12.70 -2.73 -2.49
C SER A 243 -13.66 -1.89 -1.64
N ALA A 244 -13.15 -0.84 -0.96
CA ALA A 244 -13.97 0.03 -0.15
C ALA A 244 -15.03 0.79 -0.98
N ARG A 245 -14.64 1.30 -2.15
CA ARG A 245 -15.58 1.96 -3.08
C ARG A 245 -16.64 1.01 -3.61
N LEU A 246 -16.23 -0.19 -3.99
CA LEU A 246 -17.17 -1.22 -4.45
C LEU A 246 -18.18 -1.58 -3.36
N ALA A 247 -17.76 -1.56 -2.10
CA ALA A 247 -18.62 -1.78 -0.93
C ALA A 247 -19.46 -0.56 -0.54
N GLY A 248 -19.41 0.55 -1.27
CA GLY A 248 -20.17 1.77 -0.97
C GLY A 248 -19.67 2.56 0.24
N VAL A 249 -18.43 2.31 0.71
CA VAL A 249 -17.83 3.03 1.83
C VAL A 249 -17.62 4.50 1.44
N SER A 250 -18.02 5.41 2.33
CA SER A 250 -17.92 6.85 2.05
C SER A 250 -16.47 7.31 1.86
N ASP A 251 -16.25 8.32 1.01
CA ASP A 251 -14.93 8.91 0.76
C ASP A 251 -14.26 9.37 2.06
N ALA A 252 -15.05 9.88 3.02
CA ALA A 252 -14.57 10.30 4.32
C ALA A 252 -13.89 9.15 5.09
N VAL A 253 -14.53 8.01 5.15
CA VAL A 253 -13.99 6.82 5.82
C VAL A 253 -12.79 6.28 5.07
N ILE A 254 -12.85 6.17 3.73
CA ILE A 254 -11.74 5.73 2.89
C ILE A 254 -10.50 6.59 3.14
N MET A 255 -10.66 7.91 3.18
CA MET A 255 -9.54 8.82 3.38
C MET A 255 -8.99 8.74 4.81
N SER A 256 -9.83 8.53 5.81
CA SER A 256 -9.39 8.28 7.18
C SER A 256 -8.57 6.98 7.26
N MET A 257 -9.07 5.87 6.73
CA MET A 257 -8.35 4.59 6.67
C MET A 257 -7.00 4.73 5.93
N GLY A 258 -7.01 5.46 4.83
CA GLY A 258 -5.82 5.69 4.02
C GLY A 258 -4.87 6.75 4.57
N ARG A 259 -5.23 7.42 5.65
CA ARG A 259 -4.39 8.47 6.26
C ARG A 259 -4.01 9.57 5.26
N TRP A 260 -4.97 9.96 4.40
CA TRP A 260 -4.77 11.08 3.49
C TRP A 260 -5.05 12.39 4.23
N SER A 261 -4.03 13.24 4.30
CA SER A 261 -4.17 14.61 4.77
C SER A 261 -4.30 15.53 3.55
N SER A 262 -5.47 16.11 3.34
CA SER A 262 -5.59 17.29 2.51
C SER A 262 -6.30 18.37 3.32
N SER A 263 -5.92 19.64 3.10
CA SER A 263 -6.53 20.79 3.81
C SER A 263 -8.05 20.89 3.59
N ALA A 264 -8.58 20.30 2.53
CA ALA A 264 -10.01 20.20 2.28
C ALA A 264 -10.76 19.34 3.31
N TRP A 265 -10.03 18.47 4.03
CA TRP A 265 -10.60 17.56 5.03
C TRP A 265 -10.88 18.18 6.38
N LEU A 266 -10.18 19.25 6.71
CA LEU A 266 -10.39 19.98 7.99
C LEU A 266 -11.82 20.52 8.11
N ASN A 267 -12.56 20.61 7.01
CA ASN A 267 -13.93 21.11 6.96
C ASN A 267 -15.00 20.00 6.97
N TYR A 268 -14.61 18.73 6.97
CA TYR A 268 -15.56 17.60 7.02
C TYR A 268 -15.46 16.92 8.39
N SER A 269 -16.61 16.51 8.92
CA SER A 269 -16.66 15.75 10.17
C SER A 269 -15.71 14.55 10.11
N VAL A 270 -14.80 14.47 11.07
CA VAL A 270 -13.95 13.28 11.22
C VAL A 270 -14.88 12.08 11.40
N PRO A 271 -14.79 11.04 10.55
CA PRO A 271 -15.62 9.85 10.72
C PRO A 271 -15.41 9.28 12.13
N ASN A 272 -16.48 8.86 12.76
CA ASN A 272 -16.38 8.17 14.04
C ASN A 272 -15.52 6.91 13.82
N THR A 273 -14.64 6.60 14.76
CA THR A 273 -13.82 5.37 14.70
C THR A 273 -14.65 4.11 14.62
N SER A 274 -15.91 4.13 15.11
CA SER A 274 -16.88 3.04 14.98
C SER A 274 -17.31 2.75 13.54
N ASP A 275 -17.05 3.63 12.58
CA ASP A 275 -17.38 3.40 11.17
C ASP A 275 -16.31 2.56 10.45
N ILE A 276 -15.08 2.49 11.00
CA ILE A 276 -13.99 1.72 10.40
C ILE A 276 -14.27 0.20 10.41
N PRO A 277 -14.75 -0.42 11.51
CA PRO A 277 -15.12 -1.83 11.49
C PRO A 277 -16.23 -2.14 10.48
N LYS A 278 -17.27 -1.30 10.42
CA LYS A 278 -18.36 -1.46 9.44
C LYS A 278 -17.89 -1.37 8.01
N ALA A 279 -16.98 -0.45 7.72
CA ALA A 279 -16.35 -0.31 6.41
C ALA A 279 -15.50 -1.54 6.05
N SER A 280 -14.76 -2.08 7.01
CA SER A 280 -13.99 -3.33 6.82
C SER A 280 -14.91 -4.50 6.48
N ASP A 281 -15.99 -4.67 7.22
CA ASP A 281 -16.99 -5.73 6.95
C ASP A 281 -17.60 -5.61 5.56
N ALA A 282 -18.01 -4.41 5.18
CA ALA A 282 -18.58 -4.17 3.85
C ALA A 282 -17.59 -4.51 2.72
N MET A 283 -16.30 -4.23 2.92
CA MET A 283 -15.25 -4.60 1.95
C MET A 283 -15.12 -6.12 1.82
N TRP A 284 -15.15 -6.85 2.92
CA TRP A 284 -15.06 -8.31 2.92
C TRP A 284 -16.30 -8.96 2.28
N ILE A 285 -17.50 -8.48 2.60
CA ILE A 285 -18.77 -8.96 2.02
C ILE A 285 -18.77 -8.76 0.51
N ALA A 286 -18.38 -7.56 0.04
CA ALA A 286 -18.32 -7.26 -1.38
C ALA A 286 -17.30 -8.14 -2.12
N ALA A 287 -16.12 -8.37 -1.52
CA ALA A 287 -15.09 -9.22 -2.09
C ALA A 287 -15.54 -10.67 -2.25
N ALA A 288 -16.23 -11.21 -1.25
CA ALA A 288 -16.73 -12.57 -1.32
C ALA A 288 -17.87 -12.74 -2.34
N ALA A 289 -18.74 -11.75 -2.47
CA ALA A 289 -19.79 -11.76 -3.48
C ALA A 289 -19.20 -11.76 -4.89
N GLU A 290 -18.15 -10.97 -5.13
CA GLU A 290 -17.45 -10.88 -6.43
C GLU A 290 -16.63 -12.13 -6.75
N ALA A 291 -16.06 -12.80 -5.72
CA ALA A 291 -15.22 -13.98 -5.89
C ALA A 291 -16.01 -15.27 -6.16
N ARG A 292 -17.34 -15.29 -5.97
CA ARG A 292 -18.17 -16.47 -6.28
C ARG A 292 -18.15 -16.72 -7.79
N PRO A 293 -17.84 -17.95 -8.24
CA PRO A 293 -17.93 -18.31 -9.65
C PRO A 293 -19.40 -18.14 -10.11
N ARG A 294 -19.58 -17.52 -11.25
CA ARG A 294 -20.87 -17.45 -11.96
C ARG A 294 -21.20 -18.77 -12.59
#